data_3eda604354730e0686e97bb8aac3c319
#
_entry.id   3eda604354730e0686e97bb8aac3c319
#
_cell.length_a   1.000
_cell.length_b   1.000
_cell.length_c   1.000
_cell.angle_alpha   90.00
_cell.angle_beta   90.00
_cell.angle_gamma   90.00
#
_symmetry.space_group_name_H-M   'P 1'
#
loop_
_entity.id
_entity.type
_entity.pdbx_description
1 polymer ?
#
loop_
_entity_poly.entity_id
_entity_poly.type
_entity_poly.pdbx_seq_one_letter_code
_entity_poly.pdbx_strand_id
1 'polypeptide(L)'
;LSAPIYQEWLAKTGKPLLDGIGATEMLHIFISNRFDDHQPATTGRPVSGYEAKIVDENMNELPRGETGRLAVRGPTGCRYLDDPRQAAYVKEGWNLTGDAFWQDEAGYFHFAARNDDMILSAGYNIAGPEVEAALLSHPAVLECAVIGVPDEDRGQIVEAHVVLAPGQTGD
;
A
#
# COMPACT_ATOMS: atom_id res chain seq x y z
N LEU A 1 -4.94 4.01 5.71
CA LEU A 1 -6.24 4.15 6.41
C LEU A 1 -7.38 4.13 5.41
N SER A 2 -8.43 3.33 5.63
CA SER A 2 -9.57 3.27 4.71
C SER A 2 -10.44 4.54 4.78
N ALA A 3 -11.05 4.91 3.64
CA ALA A 3 -11.89 6.09 3.55
C ALA A 3 -13.08 6.09 4.55
N PRO A 4 -13.81 4.96 4.80
CA PRO A 4 -14.87 4.92 5.79
C PRO A 4 -14.40 5.26 7.22
N ILE A 5 -13.28 4.72 7.65
CA ILE A 5 -12.70 5.01 8.99
C ILE A 5 -12.30 6.48 9.10
N TYR A 6 -11.70 7.04 8.05
CA TYR A 6 -11.37 8.46 7.99
C TYR A 6 -12.62 9.34 8.16
N GLN A 7 -13.70 9.03 7.42
CA GLN A 7 -14.96 9.80 7.48
C GLN A 7 -15.62 9.71 8.86
N GLU A 8 -15.63 8.52 9.47
CA GLU A 8 -16.17 8.32 10.82
C GLU A 8 -15.39 9.12 11.87
N TRP A 9 -14.06 9.10 11.78
CA TRP A 9 -13.21 9.90 12.65
C TRP A 9 -13.47 11.40 12.48
N LEU A 10 -13.50 11.88 11.24
CA LEU A 10 -13.75 13.29 10.93
C LEU A 10 -15.11 13.75 11.45
N ALA A 11 -16.14 12.93 11.27
CA ALA A 11 -17.49 13.22 11.77
C ALA A 11 -17.54 13.31 13.31
N LYS A 12 -16.79 12.45 14.02
CA LYS A 12 -16.75 12.42 15.48
C LYS A 12 -15.90 13.53 16.11
N THR A 13 -14.82 13.92 15.45
CA THR A 13 -13.80 14.79 16.06
C THR A 13 -13.68 16.16 15.42
N GLY A 14 -14.18 16.33 14.20
CA GLY A 14 -13.97 17.53 13.38
C GLY A 14 -12.52 17.75 12.95
N LYS A 15 -11.63 16.75 13.11
CA LYS A 15 -10.19 16.86 12.81
C LYS A 15 -9.77 15.82 11.78
N PRO A 16 -8.93 16.18 10.78
CA PRO A 16 -8.40 15.22 9.83
C PRO A 16 -7.44 14.24 10.50
N LEU A 17 -7.39 13.01 10.00
CA LEU A 17 -6.28 12.08 10.24
C LEU A 17 -5.26 12.25 9.11
N LEU A 18 -4.01 12.45 9.48
CA LEU A 18 -2.91 12.59 8.55
C LEU A 18 -2.20 11.26 8.43
N ASP A 19 -2.56 10.52 7.39
CA ASP A 19 -1.93 9.25 7.08
C ASP A 19 -0.57 9.46 6.41
N GLY A 20 0.31 8.47 6.53
CA GLY A 20 1.64 8.53 5.93
C GLY A 20 2.33 7.18 6.01
N ILE A 21 3.49 7.08 5.38
CA ILE A 21 4.32 5.88 5.42
C ILE A 21 5.76 6.20 5.79
N GLY A 22 6.33 5.36 6.64
CA GLY A 22 7.73 5.30 6.98
C GLY A 22 8.21 3.86 7.00
N ALA A 23 9.50 3.66 7.15
CA ALA A 23 10.12 2.35 7.30
C ALA A 23 11.22 2.41 8.35
N THR A 24 11.48 1.27 9.00
CA THR A 24 12.58 1.14 9.97
C THR A 24 13.92 1.51 9.32
N GLU A 25 14.12 1.10 8.09
CA GLU A 25 15.32 1.34 7.30
C GLU A 25 15.54 2.83 6.99
N MET A 26 14.45 3.59 6.87
CA MET A 26 14.51 5.04 6.63
C MET A 26 14.45 5.84 7.94
N LEU A 27 14.28 5.20 9.09
CA LEU A 27 14.22 5.79 10.45
C LEU A 27 13.08 6.78 10.67
N HIS A 28 12.30 7.10 9.65
CA HIS A 28 11.33 8.19 9.67
C HIS A 28 10.24 7.98 8.63
N ILE A 29 9.17 8.79 8.75
CA ILE A 29 8.15 8.95 7.72
C ILE A 29 8.77 9.72 6.55
N PHE A 30 8.59 9.21 5.33
CA PHE A 30 9.13 9.80 4.09
C PHE A 30 8.04 10.24 3.11
N ILE A 31 6.81 9.74 3.25
CA ILE A 31 5.60 10.24 2.57
C ILE A 31 4.54 10.49 3.64
N SER A 32 3.86 11.63 3.59
CA SER A 32 2.81 11.97 4.55
C SER A 32 1.83 12.96 3.96
N ASN A 33 0.57 12.86 4.40
CA ASN A 33 -0.38 13.95 4.31
C ASN A 33 0.05 15.09 5.26
N ARG A 34 -0.33 16.32 4.90
CA ARG A 34 -0.12 17.52 5.71
C ARG A 34 -1.46 18.10 6.14
N PHE A 35 -1.45 18.91 7.16
CA PHE A 35 -2.69 19.54 7.67
C PHE A 35 -3.39 20.42 6.61
N ASP A 36 -2.61 21.11 5.81
CA ASP A 36 -3.04 22.03 4.76
C ASP A 36 -3.04 21.40 3.35
N ASP A 37 -2.56 20.17 3.21
CA ASP A 37 -2.48 19.43 1.94
C ASP A 37 -2.65 17.92 2.22
N HIS A 38 -3.90 17.48 2.34
CA HIS A 38 -4.22 16.09 2.60
C HIS A 38 -5.40 15.60 1.76
N GLN A 39 -5.35 14.32 1.44
CA GLN A 39 -6.40 13.62 0.72
C GLN A 39 -6.73 12.31 1.45
N PRO A 40 -8.00 12.07 1.79
CA PRO A 40 -8.43 10.79 2.40
C PRO A 40 -8.04 9.58 1.55
N ALA A 41 -7.74 8.47 2.22
CA ALA A 41 -7.34 7.20 1.59
C ALA A 41 -6.02 7.27 0.78
N THR A 42 -5.19 8.28 1.01
CA THR A 42 -3.83 8.38 0.48
C THR A 42 -2.81 8.39 1.61
N THR A 43 -1.56 8.06 1.30
CA THR A 43 -0.44 8.26 2.21
C THR A 43 0.17 9.66 2.12
N GLY A 44 -0.32 10.49 1.20
CA GLY A 44 0.16 11.85 1.01
C GLY A 44 1.23 11.99 -0.08
N ARG A 45 2.15 12.92 0.12
CA ARG A 45 3.26 13.27 -0.79
C ARG A 45 4.60 13.16 -0.08
N PRO A 46 5.74 13.10 -0.82
CA PRO A 46 7.06 13.06 -0.19
C PRO A 46 7.27 14.22 0.78
N VAL A 47 7.80 13.89 1.95
CA VAL A 47 8.20 14.87 2.96
C VAL A 47 9.41 15.64 2.44
N SER A 48 9.55 16.89 2.84
CA SER A 48 10.65 17.76 2.42
C SER A 48 12.02 17.09 2.62
N GLY A 49 12.81 17.04 1.56
CA GLY A 49 14.12 16.37 1.52
C GLY A 49 14.07 14.91 1.07
N TYR A 50 12.86 14.32 0.92
CA TYR A 50 12.70 12.99 0.34
C TYR A 50 12.18 13.07 -1.09
N GLU A 51 12.58 12.10 -1.89
CA GLU A 51 12.09 11.84 -3.23
C GLU A 51 11.48 10.43 -3.25
N ALA A 52 10.37 10.26 -3.95
CA ALA A 52 9.71 8.97 -4.13
C ALA A 52 9.24 8.83 -5.58
N LYS A 53 9.30 7.60 -6.08
CA LYS A 53 8.77 7.22 -7.40
C LYS A 53 8.26 5.79 -7.38
N ILE A 54 7.40 5.48 -8.33
CA ILE A 54 6.92 4.13 -8.57
C ILE A 54 7.72 3.53 -9.71
N VAL A 55 8.24 2.32 -9.52
CA VAL A 55 9.13 1.67 -10.50
C VAL A 55 8.71 0.23 -10.78
N ASP A 56 9.08 -0.24 -11.98
CA ASP A 56 9.02 -1.64 -12.36
C ASP A 56 10.17 -2.47 -11.74
N GLU A 57 10.29 -3.74 -12.10
CA GLU A 57 11.36 -4.63 -11.62
C GLU A 57 12.75 -4.21 -12.10
N ASN A 58 12.83 -3.46 -13.19
CA ASN A 58 14.05 -2.95 -13.81
C ASN A 58 14.43 -1.54 -13.36
N MET A 59 13.73 -0.98 -12.35
CA MET A 59 13.90 0.39 -11.84
C MET A 59 13.45 1.51 -12.81
N ASN A 60 12.77 1.18 -13.91
CA ASN A 60 12.15 2.19 -14.75
C ASN A 60 10.95 2.81 -14.03
N GLU A 61 10.84 4.13 -14.09
CA GLU A 61 9.71 4.84 -13.50
C GLU A 61 8.43 4.56 -14.29
N LEU A 62 7.37 4.19 -13.58
CA LEU A 62 6.06 3.90 -14.17
C LEU A 62 5.23 5.19 -14.33
N PRO A 63 4.34 5.24 -15.33
CA PRO A 63 3.36 6.30 -15.47
C PRO A 63 2.44 6.40 -14.25
N ARG A 64 1.87 7.59 -14.04
CA ARG A 64 0.84 7.78 -13.01
C ARG A 64 -0.36 6.86 -13.25
N GLY A 65 -0.95 6.39 -12.16
CA GLY A 65 -2.04 5.41 -12.18
C GLY A 65 -1.59 3.95 -12.26
N GLU A 66 -0.33 3.68 -12.63
CA GLU A 66 0.20 2.32 -12.66
C GLU A 66 0.76 1.91 -11.30
N THR A 67 0.42 0.69 -10.88
CA THR A 67 0.93 0.10 -9.63
C THR A 67 2.29 -0.53 -9.85
N GLY A 68 3.23 -0.21 -8.96
CA GLY A 68 4.58 -0.75 -8.97
C GLY A 68 5.24 -0.64 -7.60
N ARG A 69 6.54 -0.84 -7.56
CA ARG A 69 7.34 -0.83 -6.33
C ARG A 69 7.65 0.59 -5.90
N LEU A 70 7.46 0.88 -4.63
CA LEU A 70 7.83 2.18 -4.07
C LEU A 70 9.34 2.26 -3.86
N ALA A 71 9.96 3.21 -4.54
CA ALA A 71 11.36 3.56 -4.41
C ALA A 71 11.51 4.95 -3.78
N VAL A 72 12.33 5.05 -2.72
CA VAL A 72 12.50 6.28 -1.93
C VAL A 72 13.98 6.59 -1.75
N ARG A 73 14.36 7.87 -1.78
CA ARG A 73 15.65 8.36 -1.34
C ARG A 73 15.52 9.66 -0.55
N GLY A 74 16.47 9.92 0.34
CA GLY A 74 16.43 11.11 1.19
C GLY A 74 17.59 11.17 2.16
N PRO A 75 17.53 12.06 3.15
CA PRO A 75 18.63 12.31 4.09
C PRO A 75 18.85 11.21 5.12
N THR A 76 17.92 10.25 5.22
CA THR A 76 18.02 9.11 6.13
C THR A 76 18.06 7.80 5.37
N GLY A 77 18.47 6.74 6.03
CA GLY A 77 18.57 5.40 5.51
C GLY A 77 19.42 4.53 6.42
N CYS A 78 19.38 3.23 6.21
CA CYS A 78 20.26 2.30 6.91
C CYS A 78 21.09 1.48 5.93
N ARG A 79 22.09 0.81 6.47
CA ARG A 79 22.82 -0.22 5.76
C ARG A 79 22.74 -1.52 6.54
N TYR A 80 22.27 -2.55 5.89
CA TYR A 80 22.34 -3.91 6.44
C TYR A 80 23.79 -4.35 6.48
N LEU A 81 24.29 -4.66 7.69
CA LEU A 81 25.67 -5.06 7.90
C LEU A 81 25.83 -6.54 7.56
N ASP A 82 26.71 -6.84 6.57
CA ASP A 82 27.02 -8.19 6.11
C ASP A 82 25.81 -9.08 5.79
N ASP A 83 24.75 -8.46 5.26
CA ASP A 83 23.47 -9.10 4.97
C ASP A 83 23.14 -8.94 3.48
N PRO A 84 22.79 -10.02 2.76
CA PRO A 84 22.45 -9.99 1.34
C PRO A 84 21.20 -9.14 1.03
N ARG A 85 20.34 -8.87 2.01
CA ARG A 85 19.18 -7.97 1.85
C ARG A 85 19.58 -6.57 1.40
N GLN A 86 20.81 -6.13 1.69
CA GLN A 86 21.31 -4.84 1.23
C GLN A 86 21.20 -4.67 -0.29
N ALA A 87 21.55 -5.71 -1.06
CA ALA A 87 21.50 -5.66 -2.52
C ALA A 87 20.07 -5.65 -3.08
N ALA A 88 19.11 -6.23 -2.35
CA ALA A 88 17.69 -6.18 -2.70
C ALA A 88 17.03 -4.85 -2.29
N TYR A 89 17.44 -4.31 -1.14
CA TYR A 89 16.86 -3.11 -0.56
C TYR A 89 17.34 -1.82 -1.23
N VAL A 90 18.61 -1.71 -1.62
CA VAL A 90 19.16 -0.52 -2.28
C VAL A 90 19.55 -0.84 -3.71
N LYS A 91 18.88 -0.19 -4.66
CA LYS A 91 19.18 -0.26 -6.10
C LYS A 91 19.36 1.14 -6.66
N GLU A 92 20.47 1.40 -7.34
CA GLU A 92 20.75 2.68 -8.01
C GLU A 92 20.61 3.91 -7.10
N GLY A 93 20.91 3.75 -5.80
CA GLY A 93 20.79 4.83 -4.80
C GLY A 93 19.35 5.05 -4.29
N TRP A 94 18.41 4.19 -4.64
CA TRP A 94 17.05 4.18 -4.15
C TRP A 94 16.82 3.02 -3.18
N ASN A 95 16.09 3.30 -2.11
CA ASN A 95 15.62 2.29 -1.15
C ASN A 95 14.27 1.75 -1.62
N LEU A 96 14.17 0.43 -1.80
CA LEU A 96 12.93 -0.25 -2.14
C LEU A 96 12.24 -0.67 -0.85
N THR A 97 11.08 -0.10 -0.56
CA THR A 97 10.41 -0.27 0.75
C THR A 97 9.78 -1.65 0.95
N GLY A 98 9.63 -2.41 -0.13
CA GLY A 98 8.90 -3.68 -0.13
C GLY A 98 7.38 -3.50 -0.24
N ASP A 99 6.93 -2.30 -0.56
CA ASP A 99 5.53 -1.97 -0.74
C ASP A 99 5.21 -1.67 -2.20
N ALA A 100 4.02 -2.08 -2.65
CA ALA A 100 3.42 -1.70 -3.92
C ALA A 100 2.56 -0.46 -3.74
N PHE A 101 2.76 0.51 -4.62
CA PHE A 101 2.06 1.80 -4.63
C PHE A 101 1.71 2.21 -6.06
N TRP A 102 0.79 3.14 -6.18
CA TRP A 102 0.59 3.92 -7.39
C TRP A 102 0.49 5.41 -7.03
N GLN A 103 0.71 6.29 -8.00
CA GLN A 103 0.63 7.73 -7.82
C GLN A 103 -0.47 8.31 -8.70
N ASP A 104 -1.35 9.13 -8.13
CA ASP A 104 -2.40 9.79 -8.88
C ASP A 104 -1.90 11.03 -9.66
N GLU A 105 -2.78 11.58 -10.50
CA GLU A 105 -2.48 12.78 -11.31
C GLU A 105 -2.15 14.00 -10.46
N ALA A 106 -2.69 14.09 -9.23
CA ALA A 106 -2.41 15.16 -8.30
C ALA A 106 -1.08 14.97 -7.56
N GLY A 107 -0.44 13.79 -7.68
CA GLY A 107 0.85 13.46 -7.08
C GLY A 107 0.76 12.84 -5.68
N TYR A 108 -0.43 12.42 -5.24
CA TYR A 108 -0.58 11.66 -4.00
C TYR A 108 -0.24 10.20 -4.22
N PHE A 109 0.39 9.58 -3.23
CA PHE A 109 0.75 8.18 -3.23
C PHE A 109 -0.34 7.34 -2.55
N HIS A 110 -0.70 6.24 -3.18
CA HIS A 110 -1.71 5.30 -2.72
C HIS A 110 -1.07 3.94 -2.47
N PHE A 111 -1.23 3.42 -1.26
CA PHE A 111 -0.79 2.08 -0.92
C PHE A 111 -1.69 1.04 -1.60
N ALA A 112 -1.11 0.08 -2.28
CA ALA A 112 -1.82 -1.06 -2.86
C ALA A 112 -1.70 -2.29 -1.95
N ALA A 113 -0.50 -2.79 -1.74
CA ALA A 113 -0.22 -3.96 -0.91
C ALA A 113 1.28 -4.01 -0.53
N ARG A 114 1.66 -5.00 0.26
CA ARG A 114 3.06 -5.44 0.33
C ARG A 114 3.40 -6.18 -0.97
N ASN A 115 4.64 -6.04 -1.45
CA ASN A 115 5.06 -6.75 -2.68
C ASN A 115 5.00 -8.28 -2.53
N ASP A 116 5.26 -8.78 -1.33
CA ASP A 116 5.21 -10.19 -0.97
C ASP A 116 3.77 -10.72 -0.73
N ASP A 117 2.81 -9.83 -0.55
CA ASP A 117 1.39 -10.14 -0.36
C ASP A 117 0.56 -9.92 -1.66
N MET A 118 1.20 -9.51 -2.75
CA MET A 118 0.53 -9.41 -4.06
C MET A 118 0.16 -10.80 -4.58
N ILE A 119 -1.10 -10.98 -4.93
CA ILE A 119 -1.62 -12.23 -5.47
C ILE A 119 -1.41 -12.23 -6.98
N LEU A 120 -0.58 -13.16 -7.48
CA LEU A 120 -0.32 -13.30 -8.91
C LEU A 120 -1.23 -14.37 -9.50
N SER A 121 -2.34 -13.94 -10.10
CA SER A 121 -3.34 -14.83 -10.71
C SER A 121 -3.37 -14.69 -12.23
N ALA A 122 -3.03 -15.74 -12.96
CA ALA A 122 -3.01 -15.77 -14.44
C ALA A 122 -2.27 -14.57 -15.06
N GLY A 123 -1.18 -14.10 -14.44
CA GLY A 123 -0.38 -12.96 -14.88
C GLY A 123 -0.89 -11.59 -14.42
N TYR A 124 -2.01 -11.54 -13.68
CA TYR A 124 -2.51 -10.30 -13.08
C TYR A 124 -2.01 -10.14 -11.64
N ASN A 125 -1.52 -8.96 -11.32
CA ASN A 125 -1.20 -8.57 -9.95
C ASN A 125 -2.47 -8.06 -9.26
N ILE A 126 -2.92 -8.77 -8.22
CA ILE A 126 -4.13 -8.44 -7.46
C ILE A 126 -3.70 -8.04 -6.05
N ALA A 127 -4.08 -6.84 -5.62
CA ALA A 127 -3.85 -6.38 -4.27
C ALA A 127 -4.97 -6.90 -3.35
N GLY A 128 -4.62 -7.73 -2.37
CA GLY A 128 -5.59 -8.24 -1.37
C GLY A 128 -6.40 -7.13 -0.73
N PRO A 129 -5.81 -6.02 -0.26
CA PRO A 129 -6.54 -4.90 0.34
C PRO A 129 -7.58 -4.24 -0.56
N GLU A 130 -7.42 -4.26 -1.88
CA GLU A 130 -8.41 -3.74 -2.84
C GLU A 130 -9.66 -4.63 -2.86
N VAL A 131 -9.46 -5.95 -2.86
CA VAL A 131 -10.56 -6.93 -2.79
C VAL A 131 -11.25 -6.85 -1.44
N GLU A 132 -10.49 -6.73 -0.33
CA GLU A 132 -11.03 -6.53 1.02
C GLU A 132 -11.91 -5.27 1.10
N ALA A 133 -11.45 -4.16 0.53
CA ALA A 133 -12.23 -2.92 0.50
C ALA A 133 -13.56 -3.07 -0.24
N ALA A 134 -13.57 -3.84 -1.33
CA ALA A 134 -14.80 -4.14 -2.07
C ALA A 134 -15.75 -5.02 -1.23
N LEU A 135 -15.24 -6.06 -0.56
CA LEU A 135 -16.02 -6.92 0.31
C LEU A 135 -16.60 -6.18 1.52
N LEU A 136 -15.79 -5.35 2.17
CA LEU A 136 -16.20 -4.53 3.32
C LEU A 136 -17.25 -3.47 2.98
N SER A 137 -17.45 -3.15 1.70
CA SER A 137 -18.55 -2.28 1.26
C SER A 137 -19.92 -2.95 1.37
N HIS A 138 -19.98 -4.29 1.50
CA HIS A 138 -21.22 -5.04 1.64
C HIS A 138 -21.69 -5.03 3.10
N PRO A 139 -22.95 -4.67 3.39
CA PRO A 139 -23.44 -4.47 4.76
C PRO A 139 -23.48 -5.75 5.62
N ALA A 140 -23.44 -6.92 5.01
CA ALA A 140 -23.37 -8.20 5.71
C ALA A 140 -21.95 -8.61 6.12
N VAL A 141 -20.90 -7.90 5.66
CA VAL A 141 -19.50 -8.19 5.98
C VAL A 141 -19.06 -7.33 7.15
N LEU A 142 -18.63 -7.97 8.23
CA LEU A 142 -18.05 -7.29 9.39
C LEU A 142 -16.54 -7.13 9.25
N GLU A 143 -15.85 -8.22 8.88
CA GLU A 143 -14.41 -8.28 8.69
C GLU A 143 -14.11 -9.23 7.53
N CYS A 144 -13.00 -9.01 6.83
CA CYS A 144 -12.49 -9.97 5.87
C CYS A 144 -10.96 -9.92 5.78
N ALA A 145 -10.39 -11.01 5.31
CA ALA A 145 -8.99 -11.12 4.92
C ALA A 145 -8.92 -11.82 3.55
N VAL A 146 -8.05 -11.33 2.69
CA VAL A 146 -7.85 -11.86 1.32
C VAL A 146 -6.42 -12.34 1.17
N ILE A 147 -6.29 -13.58 0.70
CA ILE A 147 -4.99 -14.22 0.46
C ILE A 147 -4.93 -14.86 -0.93
N GLY A 148 -3.71 -15.08 -1.42
CA GLY A 148 -3.47 -15.91 -2.59
C GLY A 148 -3.29 -17.36 -2.18
N VAL A 149 -4.06 -18.28 -2.76
CA VAL A 149 -3.86 -19.71 -2.59
C VAL A 149 -3.35 -20.35 -3.87
N PRO A 150 -2.48 -21.36 -3.81
CA PRO A 150 -1.94 -22.02 -4.99
C PRO A 150 -3.04 -22.60 -5.88
N ASP A 151 -2.91 -22.45 -7.19
CA ASP A 151 -3.80 -22.99 -8.22
C ASP A 151 -2.96 -23.51 -9.40
N GLU A 152 -3.32 -24.68 -9.94
CA GLU A 152 -2.54 -25.36 -10.99
C GLU A 152 -2.57 -24.62 -12.33
N ASP A 153 -3.69 -23.94 -12.66
CA ASP A 153 -3.87 -23.26 -13.94
C ASP A 153 -3.47 -21.79 -13.90
N ARG A 154 -3.67 -21.12 -12.75
CA ARG A 154 -3.50 -19.69 -12.59
C ARG A 154 -2.25 -19.29 -11.79
N GLY A 155 -1.54 -20.25 -11.21
CA GLY A 155 -0.46 -20.02 -10.24
C GLY A 155 -1.03 -19.73 -8.85
N GLN A 156 -1.88 -18.71 -8.74
CA GLN A 156 -2.68 -18.43 -7.53
C GLN A 156 -4.11 -18.04 -7.92
N ILE A 157 -5.05 -18.29 -6.98
CA ILE A 157 -6.39 -17.69 -6.99
C ILE A 157 -6.61 -16.88 -5.74
N VAL A 158 -7.53 -15.94 -5.82
CA VAL A 158 -7.95 -15.11 -4.69
C VAL A 158 -8.89 -15.89 -3.80
N GLU A 159 -8.56 -16.01 -2.51
CA GLU A 159 -9.42 -16.58 -1.48
C GLU A 159 -9.75 -15.51 -0.44
N ALA A 160 -11.04 -15.35 -0.12
CA ALA A 160 -11.50 -14.42 0.88
C ALA A 160 -12.08 -15.14 2.09
N HIS A 161 -11.57 -14.83 3.28
CA HIS A 161 -12.12 -15.25 4.56
C HIS A 161 -13.00 -14.14 5.10
N VAL A 162 -14.29 -14.40 5.31
CA VAL A 162 -15.27 -13.36 5.64
C VAL A 162 -15.92 -13.66 6.99
N VAL A 163 -15.97 -12.66 7.85
CA VAL A 163 -16.79 -12.65 9.08
C VAL A 163 -18.05 -11.85 8.81
N LEU A 164 -19.19 -12.50 9.00
CA LEU A 164 -20.47 -11.85 8.78
C LEU A 164 -20.89 -10.97 9.97
N ALA A 165 -21.59 -9.90 9.69
CA ALA A 165 -22.21 -9.05 10.71
C ALA A 165 -23.26 -9.83 11.54
N PRO A 166 -23.48 -9.48 12.82
CA PRO A 166 -24.45 -10.18 13.67
C PRO A 166 -25.82 -10.27 13.04
N GLY A 167 -26.38 -11.50 13.00
CA GLY A 167 -27.70 -11.78 12.44
C GLY A 167 -27.70 -12.03 10.92
N GLN A 168 -26.56 -11.98 10.27
CA GLN A 168 -26.41 -12.35 8.86
C GLN A 168 -26.02 -13.83 8.72
N THR A 169 -26.44 -14.45 7.62
CA THR A 169 -26.07 -15.83 7.25
C THR A 169 -25.46 -15.83 5.86
N GLY A 170 -24.41 -16.64 5.64
CA GLY A 170 -23.88 -16.90 4.31
C GLY A 170 -24.77 -17.87 3.54
N ASP A 171 -24.88 -17.68 2.25
CA ASP A 171 -25.56 -18.59 1.32
C ASP A 171 -24.60 -19.69 0.87
#